data_4c6e71512f8ad83168fa90f047acd45a
#
_entry.id   4c6e71512f8ad83168fa90f047acd45a
#
_cell.length_a   1.000
_cell.length_b   1.000
_cell.length_c   1.000
_cell.angle_alpha   90.00
_cell.angle_beta   90.00
_cell.angle_gamma   90.00
#
_symmetry.space_group_name_H-M   'P 1'
#
loop_
_entity.id
_entity.type
_entity.pdbx_description
1 polymer ?
#
loop_
_entity_poly.entity_id
_entity_poly.type
_entity_poly.pdbx_seq_one_letter_code
_entity_poly.pdbx_strand_id
1 'polypeptide(L)'
;EGRARDKGSTGETQPRNAQGLANVVYNTTLTWANPSLLSLEAQMQVPLFSEAPVELGLNDSNVNEVLNRVKTDARYAALFKAAFPGADQPVTWGNVTRAIATFQRTLISGNSRYDQFLQNKAQLTASEQRGLALFNSEKAECFHCHSGFNFNDQVVHASTQVTDTPFHNTGLYNIGGTGNFPAGNQGLFEITERLADRGKFRAQSLRNVEVTAPYMHDGSMATLEEVLYFYAAGGRYILSGPHAGD
;
A
#
# COMPACT_ATOMS: atom_id res chain seq x y z
N GLU A 1 13.88 -3.54 -2.56
CA GLU A 1 13.41 -2.20 -2.18
C GLU A 1 13.98 -1.16 -3.16
N GLY A 2 13.29 -0.03 -3.34
CA GLY A 2 13.72 1.04 -4.25
C GLY A 2 13.49 0.77 -5.74
N ARG A 3 12.68 -0.23 -6.09
CA ARG A 3 12.26 -0.48 -7.47
C ARG A 3 10.87 0.11 -7.70
N ALA A 4 10.66 0.62 -8.91
CA ALA A 4 9.33 1.12 -9.31
C ALA A 4 8.28 0.00 -9.23
N ARG A 5 8.64 -1.20 -9.67
CA ARG A 5 7.80 -2.40 -9.62
C ARG A 5 8.66 -3.63 -9.34
N ASP A 6 8.19 -4.44 -8.43
CA ASP A 6 8.87 -5.69 -8.07
C ASP A 6 8.61 -6.80 -9.07
N LYS A 7 9.39 -7.88 -8.94
CA LYS A 7 9.21 -9.09 -9.74
C LYS A 7 8.73 -10.23 -8.85
N GLY A 8 7.77 -10.97 -9.35
CA GLY A 8 7.32 -12.20 -8.73
C GLY A 8 8.33 -13.34 -8.87
N SER A 9 8.02 -14.50 -8.28
CA SER A 9 8.85 -15.69 -8.27
C SER A 9 9.16 -16.24 -9.68
N THR A 10 8.32 -15.97 -10.65
CA THR A 10 8.49 -16.32 -12.06
C THR A 10 9.33 -15.31 -12.86
N GLY A 11 9.68 -14.16 -12.25
CA GLY A 11 10.33 -13.03 -12.92
C GLY A 11 9.37 -12.05 -13.58
N GLU A 12 8.07 -12.29 -13.52
CA GLU A 12 7.04 -11.40 -14.01
C GLU A 12 7.03 -10.10 -13.20
N THR A 13 6.95 -8.95 -13.89
CA THR A 13 6.94 -7.64 -13.24
C THR A 13 5.52 -7.30 -12.76
N GLN A 14 5.41 -6.91 -11.50
CA GLN A 14 4.14 -6.48 -10.92
C GLN A 14 3.65 -5.18 -11.56
N PRO A 15 2.33 -4.97 -11.73
CA PRO A 15 1.79 -3.77 -12.38
C PRO A 15 1.93 -2.52 -11.52
N ARG A 16 2.08 -2.67 -10.20
CA ARG A 16 2.08 -1.56 -9.24
C ARG A 16 3.28 -1.61 -8.31
N ASN A 17 3.60 -0.46 -7.72
CA ASN A 17 4.61 -0.33 -6.69
C ASN A 17 4.19 -1.07 -5.41
N ALA A 18 5.14 -1.63 -4.68
CA ALA A 18 4.90 -2.22 -3.37
C ALA A 18 4.48 -1.15 -2.35
N GLN A 19 3.49 -1.47 -1.54
CA GLN A 19 2.98 -0.55 -0.53
C GLN A 19 3.79 -0.65 0.76
N GLY A 20 3.93 0.49 1.46
CA GLY A 20 4.52 0.51 2.80
C GLY A 20 3.67 -0.28 3.80
N LEU A 21 4.34 -1.00 4.71
CA LEU A 21 3.67 -1.79 5.76
C LEU A 21 3.55 -1.04 7.10
N ALA A 22 4.15 0.16 7.22
CA ALA A 22 4.04 0.95 8.44
C ALA A 22 2.57 1.30 8.73
N ASN A 23 2.10 0.97 9.92
CA ASN A 23 0.73 1.22 10.38
C ASN A 23 -0.36 0.56 9.52
N VAL A 24 -0.03 -0.45 8.73
CA VAL A 24 -0.99 -1.12 7.84
C VAL A 24 -2.21 -1.67 8.58
N VAL A 25 -2.06 -1.99 9.87
CA VAL A 25 -3.15 -2.47 10.74
C VAL A 25 -4.32 -1.49 10.86
N TYR A 26 -4.07 -0.21 10.64
CA TYR A 26 -5.12 0.84 10.74
C TYR A 26 -5.80 1.11 9.40
N ASN A 27 -5.37 0.51 8.31
CA ASN A 27 -6.01 0.71 7.01
C ASN A 27 -7.33 -0.03 6.92
N THR A 28 -8.36 0.62 6.41
CA THR A 28 -9.67 0.02 6.15
C THR A 28 -9.61 -0.99 5.00
N THR A 29 -8.88 -0.64 3.92
CA THR A 29 -8.61 -1.54 2.79
C THR A 29 -7.10 -1.70 2.60
N LEU A 30 -6.65 -2.82 2.03
CA LEU A 30 -5.27 -3.28 2.14
C LEU A 30 -4.51 -3.39 0.81
N THR A 31 -5.07 -2.89 -0.29
CA THR A 31 -4.39 -2.83 -1.59
C THR A 31 -4.54 -1.46 -2.21
N TRP A 32 -3.94 -1.25 -3.39
CA TRP A 32 -4.04 0.00 -4.12
C TRP A 32 -5.48 0.32 -4.55
N ALA A 33 -6.29 -0.68 -4.93
CA ALA A 33 -7.57 -0.42 -5.57
C ALA A 33 -8.61 -1.54 -5.40
N ASN A 34 -8.50 -2.40 -4.40
CA ASN A 34 -9.49 -3.44 -4.13
C ASN A 34 -10.23 -3.16 -2.82
N PRO A 35 -11.51 -2.78 -2.85
CA PRO A 35 -12.29 -2.45 -1.66
C PRO A 35 -12.72 -3.67 -0.84
N SER A 36 -12.55 -4.89 -1.36
CA SER A 36 -13.00 -6.11 -0.67
C SER A 36 -11.96 -6.70 0.29
N LEU A 37 -10.71 -6.26 0.22
CA LEU A 37 -9.63 -6.80 1.08
C LEU A 37 -9.55 -6.00 2.38
N LEU A 38 -10.29 -6.43 3.38
CA LEU A 38 -10.50 -5.74 4.66
C LEU A 38 -9.69 -6.31 5.83
N SER A 39 -8.98 -7.42 5.64
CA SER A 39 -8.12 -8.01 6.67
C SER A 39 -6.77 -8.40 6.10
N LEU A 40 -5.73 -8.31 6.94
CA LEU A 40 -4.38 -8.70 6.55
C LEU A 40 -4.30 -10.17 6.15
N GLU A 41 -5.06 -11.03 6.80
CA GLU A 41 -5.16 -12.45 6.49
C GLU A 41 -5.76 -12.70 5.10
N ALA A 42 -6.80 -11.96 4.72
CA ALA A 42 -7.40 -12.06 3.39
C ALA A 42 -6.46 -11.48 2.33
N GLN A 43 -5.80 -10.36 2.61
CA GLN A 43 -4.85 -9.74 1.69
C GLN A 43 -3.66 -10.66 1.39
N MET A 44 -3.17 -11.44 2.37
CA MET A 44 -2.08 -12.40 2.18
C MET A 44 -2.39 -13.49 1.13
N GLN A 45 -3.67 -13.78 0.87
CA GLN A 45 -4.02 -14.73 -0.19
C GLN A 45 -3.59 -14.24 -1.57
N VAL A 46 -3.62 -12.92 -1.80
CA VAL A 46 -3.24 -12.33 -3.09
C VAL A 46 -1.78 -12.64 -3.44
N PRO A 47 -0.76 -12.19 -2.66
CA PRO A 47 0.63 -12.48 -3.01
C PRO A 47 0.97 -13.97 -2.98
N LEU A 48 0.28 -14.77 -2.17
CA LEU A 48 0.54 -16.21 -2.10
C LEU A 48 0.03 -16.96 -3.35
N PHE A 49 -1.21 -16.70 -3.78
CA PHE A 49 -1.95 -17.54 -4.72
C PHE A 49 -2.35 -16.84 -6.02
N SER A 50 -1.98 -15.57 -6.25
CA SER A 50 -2.31 -14.90 -7.50
C SER A 50 -1.58 -15.56 -8.68
N GLU A 51 -2.33 -15.78 -9.76
CA GLU A 51 -1.83 -16.36 -11.00
C GLU A 51 -1.56 -15.32 -12.09
N ALA A 52 -2.11 -14.10 -11.92
CA ALA A 52 -1.94 -13.03 -12.89
C ALA A 52 -2.07 -11.63 -12.22
N PRO A 53 -0.96 -10.97 -11.94
CA PRO A 53 0.44 -11.41 -12.04
C PRO A 53 0.81 -12.40 -10.93
N VAL A 54 1.76 -13.27 -11.22
CA VAL A 54 2.31 -14.19 -10.21
C VAL A 54 3.24 -13.43 -9.27
N GLU A 55 2.98 -13.51 -7.97
CA GLU A 55 3.90 -13.00 -6.93
C GLU A 55 4.72 -14.13 -6.31
N LEU A 56 4.18 -14.89 -5.37
CA LEU A 56 4.88 -16.01 -4.73
C LEU A 56 4.69 -17.36 -5.46
N GLY A 57 3.64 -17.48 -6.26
CA GLY A 57 3.43 -18.60 -7.18
C GLY A 57 2.97 -19.91 -6.53
N LEU A 58 2.28 -19.82 -5.39
CA LEU A 58 1.60 -20.99 -4.84
C LEU A 58 0.39 -21.37 -5.69
N ASN A 59 0.24 -22.65 -5.96
CA ASN A 59 -0.85 -23.22 -6.72
C ASN A 59 -1.10 -24.67 -6.29
N ASP A 60 -2.09 -25.32 -6.85
CA ASP A 60 -2.49 -26.69 -6.47
C ASP A 60 -1.36 -27.71 -6.62
N SER A 61 -0.41 -27.48 -7.53
CA SER A 61 0.69 -28.41 -7.76
C SER A 61 1.80 -28.33 -6.71
N ASN A 62 2.00 -27.18 -6.04
CA ASN A 62 3.12 -26.95 -5.14
C ASN A 62 2.75 -26.56 -3.71
N VAL A 63 1.50 -26.19 -3.45
CA VAL A 63 1.04 -25.68 -2.16
C VAL A 63 1.35 -26.61 -0.98
N ASN A 64 1.20 -27.91 -1.18
CA ASN A 64 1.49 -28.91 -0.13
C ASN A 64 3.00 -29.10 0.08
N GLU A 65 3.79 -29.06 -0.97
CA GLU A 65 5.25 -29.16 -0.88
C GLU A 65 5.82 -27.98 -0.11
N VAL A 66 5.41 -26.75 -0.47
CA VAL A 66 5.89 -25.54 0.20
C VAL A 66 5.46 -25.52 1.68
N LEU A 67 4.22 -25.91 1.98
CA LEU A 67 3.78 -26.02 3.38
C LEU A 67 4.61 -27.07 4.14
N ASN A 68 4.98 -28.17 3.48
CA ASN A 68 5.79 -29.22 4.11
C ASN A 68 7.20 -28.71 4.44
N ARG A 69 7.79 -27.83 3.65
CA ARG A 69 9.08 -27.18 3.98
C ARG A 69 8.99 -26.43 5.32
N VAL A 70 7.88 -25.71 5.55
CA VAL A 70 7.65 -25.03 6.83
C VAL A 70 7.45 -26.05 7.96
N LYS A 71 6.69 -27.13 7.73
CA LYS A 71 6.42 -28.18 8.75
C LYS A 71 7.69 -28.91 9.20
N THR A 72 8.62 -29.14 8.29
CA THR A 72 9.82 -29.94 8.54
C THR A 72 11.01 -29.12 9.04
N ASP A 73 10.99 -27.80 8.92
CA ASP A 73 11.99 -26.93 9.54
C ASP A 73 11.74 -26.89 11.06
N ALA A 74 12.73 -27.34 11.83
CA ALA A 74 12.61 -27.50 13.29
C ALA A 74 12.30 -26.18 14.01
N ARG A 75 12.76 -25.04 13.49
CA ARG A 75 12.50 -23.71 14.06
C ARG A 75 11.05 -23.34 13.88
N TYR A 76 10.52 -23.48 12.65
CA TYR A 76 9.11 -23.18 12.38
C TYR A 76 8.18 -24.14 13.12
N ALA A 77 8.47 -25.43 13.14
CA ALA A 77 7.67 -26.40 13.87
C ALA A 77 7.53 -26.03 15.37
N ALA A 78 8.64 -25.64 16.01
CA ALA A 78 8.62 -25.20 17.40
C ALA A 78 7.84 -23.89 17.61
N LEU A 79 8.04 -22.89 16.75
CA LEU A 79 7.37 -21.59 16.82
C LEU A 79 5.87 -21.72 16.58
N PHE A 80 5.44 -22.49 15.59
CA PHE A 80 4.02 -22.71 15.33
C PHE A 80 3.33 -23.47 16.45
N LYS A 81 4.01 -24.47 17.03
CA LYS A 81 3.49 -25.18 18.21
C LYS A 81 3.29 -24.25 19.41
N ALA A 82 4.22 -23.32 19.63
CA ALA A 82 4.11 -22.34 20.69
C ALA A 82 3.02 -21.29 20.42
N ALA A 83 2.88 -20.84 19.17
CA ALA A 83 1.92 -19.81 18.77
C ALA A 83 0.47 -20.32 18.70
N PHE A 84 0.27 -21.62 18.44
CA PHE A 84 -1.03 -22.24 18.27
C PHE A 84 -1.18 -23.46 19.22
N PRO A 85 -1.14 -23.25 20.57
CA PRO A 85 -1.26 -24.33 21.52
C PRO A 85 -2.65 -24.97 21.45
N GLY A 86 -2.70 -26.27 21.40
CA GLY A 86 -3.96 -27.01 21.25
C GLY A 86 -4.39 -27.32 19.82
N ALA A 87 -3.64 -26.88 18.83
CA ALA A 87 -3.83 -27.33 17.44
C ALA A 87 -3.08 -28.65 17.21
N ASP A 88 -3.78 -29.71 16.79
CA ASP A 88 -3.17 -30.98 16.41
C ASP A 88 -2.16 -30.81 15.27
N GLN A 89 -2.48 -29.93 14.34
CA GLN A 89 -1.65 -29.56 13.20
C GLN A 89 -1.44 -28.03 13.20
N PRO A 90 -0.42 -27.51 13.93
CA PRO A 90 -0.23 -26.06 14.06
C PRO A 90 0.25 -25.39 12.76
N VAL A 91 0.93 -26.10 11.87
CA VAL A 91 1.41 -25.58 10.59
C VAL A 91 0.36 -25.83 9.51
N THR A 92 -0.43 -24.83 9.25
CA THR A 92 -1.45 -24.78 8.17
C THR A 92 -1.32 -23.45 7.42
N TRP A 93 -1.82 -23.33 6.20
CA TRP A 93 -1.83 -22.05 5.47
C TRP A 93 -2.59 -20.97 6.23
N GLY A 94 -3.70 -21.31 6.85
CA GLY A 94 -4.44 -20.37 7.70
C GLY A 94 -3.59 -19.84 8.87
N ASN A 95 -2.77 -20.65 9.49
CA ASN A 95 -1.88 -20.23 10.56
C ASN A 95 -0.64 -19.50 10.03
N VAL A 96 -0.14 -19.84 8.85
CA VAL A 96 0.92 -19.09 8.17
C VAL A 96 0.47 -17.65 7.88
N THR A 97 -0.71 -17.48 7.29
CA THR A 97 -1.26 -16.14 7.03
C THR A 97 -1.51 -15.35 8.31
N ARG A 98 -2.03 -15.99 9.38
CA ARG A 98 -2.19 -15.35 10.70
C ARG A 98 -0.86 -14.91 11.31
N ALA A 99 0.19 -15.72 11.18
CA ALA A 99 1.51 -15.39 11.70
C ALA A 99 2.09 -14.15 10.96
N ILE A 100 2.01 -14.12 9.62
CA ILE A 100 2.45 -12.97 8.82
C ILE A 100 1.62 -11.73 9.15
N ALA A 101 0.30 -11.85 9.21
CA ALA A 101 -0.60 -10.76 9.55
C ALA A 101 -0.32 -10.20 10.97
N THR A 102 -0.02 -11.09 11.92
CA THR A 102 0.36 -10.68 13.28
C THR A 102 1.67 -9.90 13.28
N PHE A 103 2.67 -10.33 12.52
CA PHE A 103 3.91 -9.59 12.34
C PHE A 103 3.65 -8.20 11.73
N GLN A 104 2.86 -8.11 10.69
CA GLN A 104 2.51 -6.82 10.06
C GLN A 104 1.83 -5.86 11.05
N ARG A 105 1.00 -6.38 11.97
CA ARG A 105 0.37 -5.58 13.04
C ARG A 105 1.38 -4.99 14.03
N THR A 106 2.59 -5.52 14.11
CA THR A 106 3.65 -4.97 14.97
C THR A 106 4.42 -3.81 14.34
N LEU A 107 4.25 -3.59 13.04
CA LEU A 107 4.97 -2.56 12.29
C LEU A 107 4.35 -1.17 12.53
N ILE A 108 4.51 -0.66 13.74
CA ILE A 108 3.92 0.61 14.17
C ILE A 108 4.94 1.74 14.08
N SER A 109 4.57 2.80 13.37
CA SER A 109 5.32 4.06 13.24
C SER A 109 4.52 5.18 13.89
N GLY A 110 4.99 5.73 14.99
CA GLY A 110 4.29 6.76 15.76
C GLY A 110 5.24 7.64 16.58
N ASN A 111 6.52 7.74 16.20
CA ASN A 111 7.51 8.53 16.90
C ASN A 111 8.34 9.43 15.97
N SER A 112 7.71 9.93 14.90
CA SER A 112 8.33 10.92 14.02
C SER A 112 8.52 12.25 14.77
N ARG A 113 9.33 13.15 14.21
CA ARG A 113 9.48 14.49 14.75
C ARG A 113 8.15 15.24 14.85
N TYR A 114 7.24 15.00 13.91
CA TYR A 114 5.89 15.55 13.96
C TYR A 114 5.08 14.98 15.13
N ASP A 115 5.14 13.66 15.38
CA ASP A 115 4.47 13.06 16.54
C ASP A 115 5.01 13.62 17.85
N GLN A 116 6.32 13.80 17.95
CA GLN A 116 6.96 14.42 19.10
C GLN A 116 6.56 15.89 19.28
N PHE A 117 6.38 16.63 18.17
CA PHE A 117 5.86 18.00 18.20
C PHE A 117 4.43 18.04 18.74
N LEU A 118 3.55 17.17 18.29
CA LEU A 118 2.17 17.09 18.80
C LEU A 118 2.12 16.73 20.31
N GLN A 119 3.13 16.01 20.80
CA GLN A 119 3.28 15.66 22.20
C GLN A 119 4.04 16.73 23.03
N ASN A 120 4.39 17.88 22.46
CA ASN A 120 5.23 18.92 23.05
C ASN A 120 6.64 18.44 23.48
N LYS A 121 7.16 17.41 22.83
CA LYS A 121 8.49 16.84 23.09
C LYS A 121 9.56 17.33 22.11
N ALA A 122 9.17 17.95 21.01
CA ALA A 122 10.07 18.53 20.02
C ALA A 122 9.48 19.82 19.45
N GLN A 123 10.36 20.64 18.85
CA GLN A 123 9.95 21.81 18.09
C GLN A 123 10.18 21.59 16.61
N LEU A 124 9.25 22.07 15.77
CA LEU A 124 9.44 22.15 14.34
C LEU A 124 10.26 23.38 13.97
N THR A 125 11.14 23.25 13.00
CA THR A 125 11.84 24.40 12.40
C THR A 125 10.83 25.33 11.70
N ALA A 126 11.22 26.56 11.42
CA ALA A 126 10.38 27.51 10.69
C ALA A 126 9.99 26.98 9.28
N SER A 127 10.87 26.19 8.63
CA SER A 127 10.56 25.57 7.34
C SER A 127 9.52 24.45 7.47
N GLU A 128 9.67 23.58 8.47
CA GLU A 128 8.70 22.51 8.75
C GLU A 128 7.33 23.07 9.12
N GLN A 129 7.27 24.16 9.90
CA GLN A 129 6.02 24.84 10.23
C GLN A 129 5.33 25.40 9.00
N ARG A 130 6.09 26.02 8.07
CA ARG A 130 5.50 26.49 6.79
C ARG A 130 5.01 25.33 5.93
N GLY A 131 5.78 24.22 5.88
CA GLY A 131 5.36 23.01 5.17
C GLY A 131 4.07 22.42 5.75
N LEU A 132 3.98 22.33 7.09
CA LEU A 132 2.78 21.87 7.78
C LEU A 132 1.57 22.77 7.50
N ALA A 133 1.76 24.09 7.51
CA ALA A 133 0.71 25.02 7.20
C ALA A 133 0.22 24.90 5.75
N LEU A 134 1.13 24.68 4.79
CA LEU A 134 0.78 24.42 3.38
C LEU A 134 0.05 23.11 3.22
N PHE A 135 0.53 22.04 3.84
CA PHE A 135 -0.06 20.69 3.78
C PHE A 135 -1.53 20.69 4.24
N ASN A 136 -1.85 21.49 5.26
CA ASN A 136 -3.20 21.62 5.82
C ASN A 136 -3.99 22.82 5.25
N SER A 137 -3.60 23.36 4.12
CA SER A 137 -4.27 24.51 3.50
C SER A 137 -4.99 24.13 2.22
N GLU A 138 -6.03 24.89 1.87
CA GLU A 138 -6.73 24.80 0.58
C GLU A 138 -5.84 25.14 -0.63
N LYS A 139 -4.63 25.64 -0.41
CA LYS A 139 -3.66 25.90 -1.48
C LYS A 139 -2.98 24.62 -1.96
N ALA A 140 -2.68 23.70 -1.07
CA ALA A 140 -1.98 22.44 -1.38
C ALA A 140 -2.90 21.22 -1.30
N GLU A 141 -4.02 21.31 -0.58
CA GLU A 141 -5.12 20.33 -0.46
C GLU A 141 -4.68 18.90 -0.07
N CYS A 142 -3.45 18.73 0.45
CA CYS A 142 -2.91 17.42 0.76
C CYS A 142 -3.73 16.70 1.84
N PHE A 143 -4.26 17.45 2.80
CA PHE A 143 -4.99 16.92 3.95
C PHE A 143 -6.34 16.29 3.58
N HIS A 144 -6.90 16.57 2.41
CA HIS A 144 -8.16 15.96 1.96
C HIS A 144 -8.04 14.44 1.80
N CYS A 145 -6.88 13.96 1.33
CA CYS A 145 -6.60 12.54 1.18
C CYS A 145 -5.60 12.01 2.23
N HIS A 146 -4.77 12.89 2.81
CA HIS A 146 -3.69 12.52 3.72
C HIS A 146 -3.85 13.16 5.09
N SER A 147 -4.95 12.86 5.78
CA SER A 147 -5.26 13.42 7.10
C SER A 147 -5.03 12.45 8.26
N GLY A 148 -5.26 12.94 9.48
CA GLY A 148 -5.22 12.18 10.70
C GLY A 148 -3.82 11.65 11.06
N PHE A 149 -3.77 10.76 12.06
CA PHE A 149 -2.51 10.25 12.60
C PHE A 149 -1.74 9.36 11.61
N ASN A 150 -2.42 8.75 10.66
CA ASN A 150 -1.83 7.84 9.68
C ASN A 150 -1.58 8.51 8.32
N PHE A 151 -1.96 9.78 8.17
CA PHE A 151 -1.83 10.54 6.91
C PHE A 151 -2.42 9.80 5.70
N ASN A 152 -3.62 9.28 5.90
CA ASN A 152 -4.51 8.75 4.86
C ASN A 152 -5.96 8.88 5.30
N ASP A 153 -6.89 8.72 4.38
CA ASP A 153 -8.32 8.89 4.61
C ASP A 153 -9.09 7.56 4.81
N GLN A 154 -8.38 6.44 4.80
CA GLN A 154 -8.94 5.11 5.05
C GLN A 154 -8.38 4.53 6.35
N VAL A 155 -8.80 5.07 7.49
CA VAL A 155 -8.26 4.70 8.80
C VAL A 155 -9.35 4.14 9.70
N VAL A 156 -9.07 3.01 10.34
CA VAL A 156 -9.89 2.42 11.39
C VAL A 156 -9.08 2.25 12.68
N HIS A 157 -9.66 2.68 13.79
CA HIS A 157 -9.13 2.53 15.14
C HIS A 157 -10.26 2.46 16.17
N ALA A 158 -9.95 2.23 17.43
CA ALA A 158 -10.95 1.99 18.47
C ALA A 158 -12.04 3.09 18.61
N SER A 159 -11.73 4.33 18.20
CA SER A 159 -12.69 5.45 18.27
C SER A 159 -13.35 5.75 16.91
N THR A 160 -13.10 4.97 15.86
CA THR A 160 -13.72 5.17 14.55
C THR A 160 -15.20 4.81 14.63
N GLN A 161 -16.07 5.77 14.30
CA GLN A 161 -17.52 5.62 14.33
C GLN A 161 -18.08 5.17 12.98
N VAL A 162 -17.50 5.71 11.91
CA VAL A 162 -17.87 5.41 10.53
C VAL A 162 -16.58 5.08 9.77
N THR A 163 -16.59 3.99 9.05
CA THR A 163 -15.50 3.61 8.15
C THR A 163 -15.81 4.09 6.75
N ASP A 164 -14.98 4.95 6.22
CA ASP A 164 -15.04 5.36 4.83
C ASP A 164 -13.94 4.67 4.03
N THR A 165 -14.18 4.42 2.75
CA THR A 165 -13.22 3.77 1.85
C THR A 165 -13.08 4.55 0.55
N PRO A 166 -12.68 5.82 0.61
CA PRO A 166 -12.53 6.64 -0.58
C PRO A 166 -11.36 6.17 -1.45
N PHE A 167 -11.54 6.30 -2.76
CA PHE A 167 -10.51 6.09 -3.76
C PHE A 167 -10.45 7.32 -4.65
N HIS A 168 -9.24 7.77 -4.99
CA HIS A 168 -8.98 9.03 -5.66
C HIS A 168 -8.28 8.83 -6.99
N ASN A 169 -8.65 9.63 -7.98
CA ASN A 169 -7.92 9.77 -9.23
C ASN A 169 -7.11 11.06 -9.18
N THR A 170 -5.80 10.95 -9.15
CA THR A 170 -4.87 12.09 -9.12
C THR A 170 -4.50 12.61 -10.49
N GLY A 171 -5.05 12.04 -11.56
CA GLY A 171 -4.71 12.43 -12.92
C GLY A 171 -3.30 12.00 -13.36
N LEU A 172 -2.79 10.88 -12.84
CA LEU A 172 -1.43 10.42 -13.17
C LEU A 172 -1.29 10.02 -14.65
N TYR A 173 -2.38 9.62 -15.30
CA TYR A 173 -2.44 9.30 -16.73
C TYR A 173 -3.67 9.93 -17.39
N ASN A 174 -3.51 10.27 -18.66
CA ASN A 174 -4.56 10.79 -19.53
C ASN A 174 -4.39 10.27 -20.95
N ILE A 175 -4.25 8.96 -21.12
CA ILE A 175 -3.89 8.33 -22.40
C ILE A 175 -4.88 8.73 -23.48
N GLY A 176 -4.35 9.34 -24.54
CA GLY A 176 -5.15 9.83 -25.67
C GLY A 176 -6.07 11.00 -25.34
N GLY A 177 -5.86 11.72 -24.23
CA GLY A 177 -6.70 12.84 -23.80
C GLY A 177 -8.09 12.44 -23.32
N THR A 178 -8.29 11.17 -22.96
CA THR A 178 -9.60 10.60 -22.61
C THR A 178 -9.74 10.16 -21.16
N GLY A 179 -8.76 10.47 -20.32
CA GLY A 179 -8.69 10.03 -18.93
C GLY A 179 -8.39 8.53 -18.78
N ASN A 180 -7.87 7.89 -19.81
CA ASN A 180 -7.52 6.47 -19.77
C ASN A 180 -6.21 6.23 -19.01
N PHE A 181 -6.11 5.06 -18.41
CA PHE A 181 -4.95 4.53 -17.72
C PHE A 181 -4.40 3.29 -18.45
N PRO A 182 -3.14 2.89 -18.21
CA PRO A 182 -2.56 1.69 -18.82
C PRO A 182 -3.39 0.44 -18.52
N ALA A 183 -3.46 -0.46 -19.48
CA ALA A 183 -4.10 -1.76 -19.29
C ALA A 183 -3.47 -2.52 -18.12
N GLY A 184 -4.29 -3.16 -17.28
CA GLY A 184 -3.86 -3.82 -16.04
C GLY A 184 -3.45 -2.87 -14.90
N ASN A 185 -3.68 -1.55 -15.07
CA ASN A 185 -3.41 -0.55 -14.03
C ASN A 185 -4.46 0.57 -14.03
N GLN A 186 -5.73 0.19 -14.17
CA GLN A 186 -6.86 1.12 -14.27
C GLN A 186 -7.51 1.46 -12.92
N GLY A 187 -6.91 1.03 -11.80
CA GLY A 187 -7.40 1.33 -10.47
C GLY A 187 -8.68 0.58 -10.10
N LEU A 188 -9.56 1.24 -9.37
CA LEU A 188 -10.80 0.66 -8.85
C LEU A 188 -11.73 0.14 -9.97
N PHE A 189 -11.62 0.69 -11.19
CA PHE A 189 -12.35 0.23 -12.35
C PHE A 189 -12.16 -1.27 -12.63
N GLU A 190 -10.99 -1.83 -12.36
CA GLU A 190 -10.70 -3.26 -12.57
C GLU A 190 -11.57 -4.20 -11.71
N ILE A 191 -12.16 -3.66 -10.64
CA ILE A 191 -13.04 -4.40 -9.72
C ILE A 191 -14.51 -4.05 -9.95
N THR A 192 -14.80 -2.76 -10.20
CA THR A 192 -16.18 -2.27 -10.26
C THR A 192 -16.75 -2.22 -11.67
N GLU A 193 -15.90 -2.24 -12.70
CA GLU A 193 -16.23 -2.03 -14.12
C GLU A 193 -16.96 -0.69 -14.42
N ARG A 194 -17.02 0.21 -13.43
CA ARG A 194 -17.64 1.52 -13.56
C ARG A 194 -16.64 2.54 -14.10
N LEU A 195 -16.94 3.17 -15.23
CA LEU A 195 -16.06 4.18 -15.86
C LEU A 195 -15.67 5.31 -14.92
N ALA A 196 -16.58 5.72 -14.03
CA ALA A 196 -16.30 6.73 -13.00
C ALA A 196 -15.24 6.33 -11.98
N ASP A 197 -14.85 5.06 -11.92
CA ASP A 197 -13.87 4.54 -10.99
C ASP A 197 -12.50 4.31 -11.66
N ARG A 198 -12.36 4.65 -12.94
CA ARG A 198 -11.09 4.56 -13.65
C ARG A 198 -10.06 5.51 -13.06
N GLY A 199 -8.85 4.99 -12.84
CA GLY A 199 -7.73 5.73 -12.29
C GLY A 199 -7.85 6.06 -10.80
N LYS A 200 -8.88 5.54 -10.12
CA LYS A 200 -9.01 5.72 -8.68
C LYS A 200 -8.19 4.70 -7.90
N PHE A 201 -7.37 5.21 -7.00
CA PHE A 201 -6.52 4.44 -6.10
C PHE A 201 -6.70 4.92 -4.67
N ARG A 202 -6.35 4.08 -3.72
CA ARG A 202 -6.33 4.43 -2.30
C ARG A 202 -5.20 5.44 -2.01
N ALA A 203 -5.48 6.46 -1.20
CA ALA A 203 -4.44 7.30 -0.63
C ALA A 203 -3.60 6.45 0.36
N GLN A 204 -2.29 6.33 0.09
CA GLN A 204 -1.37 5.61 0.96
C GLN A 204 -1.03 6.46 2.18
N SER A 205 -0.71 5.79 3.30
CA SER A 205 -0.12 6.48 4.45
C SER A 205 1.19 7.16 4.07
N LEU A 206 1.39 8.40 4.53
CA LEU A 206 2.66 9.10 4.37
C LEU A 206 3.65 8.79 5.51
N ARG A 207 3.34 7.84 6.38
CA ARG A 207 4.29 7.37 7.40
C ARG A 207 5.52 6.77 6.74
N ASN A 208 6.71 7.25 7.13
CA ASN A 208 8.01 6.87 6.57
C ASN A 208 8.17 7.17 5.07
N VAL A 209 7.37 8.08 4.50
CA VAL A 209 7.35 8.38 3.06
C VAL A 209 8.73 8.80 2.53
N GLU A 210 9.56 9.48 3.33
CA GLU A 210 10.91 9.91 2.94
C GLU A 210 11.83 8.75 2.51
N VAL A 211 11.61 7.54 3.05
CA VAL A 211 12.48 6.38 2.84
C VAL A 211 11.82 5.29 1.97
N THR A 212 10.68 5.56 1.37
CA THR A 212 9.90 4.57 0.60
C THR A 212 9.80 4.90 -0.89
N ALA A 213 10.76 5.66 -1.43
CA ALA A 213 10.85 5.90 -2.87
C ALA A 213 11.01 4.56 -3.65
N PRO A 214 10.55 4.49 -4.92
CA PRO A 214 9.85 5.53 -5.69
C PRO A 214 8.36 5.62 -5.38
N TYR A 215 7.71 6.68 -5.85
CA TYR A 215 6.36 7.08 -5.48
C TYR A 215 5.33 6.83 -6.58
N MET A 216 4.06 7.07 -6.26
CA MET A 216 2.85 6.77 -7.01
C MET A 216 2.56 5.27 -7.07
N HIS A 217 1.35 4.92 -7.53
CA HIS A 217 0.93 3.52 -7.61
C HIS A 217 1.74 2.69 -8.63
N ASP A 218 2.41 3.37 -9.57
CA ASP A 218 3.24 2.76 -10.62
C ASP A 218 4.75 2.91 -10.37
N GLY A 219 5.13 3.61 -9.29
CA GLY A 219 6.53 3.88 -8.95
C GLY A 219 7.24 4.81 -9.93
N SER A 220 6.51 5.67 -10.64
CA SER A 220 7.06 6.49 -11.73
C SER A 220 7.77 7.75 -11.29
N MET A 221 7.69 8.14 -10.01
CA MET A 221 8.35 9.32 -9.47
C MET A 221 9.45 8.92 -8.48
N ALA A 222 10.66 9.38 -8.70
CA ALA A 222 11.83 8.98 -7.92
C ALA A 222 11.99 9.77 -6.62
N THR A 223 11.50 11.00 -6.56
CA THR A 223 11.69 11.92 -5.44
C THR A 223 10.37 12.54 -4.96
N LEU A 224 10.35 13.00 -3.70
CA LEU A 224 9.19 13.75 -3.17
C LEU A 224 9.03 15.10 -3.85
N GLU A 225 10.11 15.70 -4.32
CA GLU A 225 10.06 16.93 -5.11
C GLU A 225 9.30 16.73 -6.42
N GLU A 226 9.53 15.62 -7.12
CA GLU A 226 8.76 15.27 -8.33
C GLU A 226 7.28 15.11 -8.03
N VAL A 227 6.92 14.49 -6.91
CA VAL A 227 5.53 14.36 -6.46
C VAL A 227 4.91 15.73 -6.20
N LEU A 228 5.63 16.64 -5.52
CA LEU A 228 5.16 18.00 -5.26
C LEU A 228 4.99 18.81 -6.56
N TYR A 229 5.91 18.69 -7.50
CA TYR A 229 5.79 19.33 -8.81
C TYR A 229 4.60 18.79 -9.60
N PHE A 230 4.37 17.49 -9.57
CA PHE A 230 3.20 16.86 -10.19
C PHE A 230 1.89 17.47 -9.68
N TYR A 231 1.71 17.55 -8.36
CA TYR A 231 0.51 18.15 -7.78
C TYR A 231 0.41 19.65 -8.05
N ALA A 232 1.52 20.39 -7.97
CA ALA A 232 1.54 21.82 -8.24
C ALA A 232 1.22 22.17 -9.71
N ALA A 233 1.54 21.28 -10.63
CA ALA A 233 1.23 21.43 -12.06
C ALA A 233 -0.19 20.95 -12.44
N GLY A 234 -0.86 20.23 -11.54
CA GLY A 234 -2.14 19.57 -11.82
C GLY A 234 -2.02 18.38 -12.77
N GLY A 235 -0.86 17.74 -12.80
CA GLY A 235 -0.55 16.60 -13.66
C GLY A 235 0.87 16.61 -14.19
N ARG A 236 1.18 15.72 -15.12
CA ARG A 236 2.46 15.66 -15.81
C ARG A 236 2.28 15.46 -17.32
N TYR A 237 3.29 15.86 -18.10
CA TYR A 237 3.40 15.53 -19.51
C TYR A 237 4.49 14.48 -19.70
N ILE A 238 4.15 13.33 -20.27
CA ILE A 238 5.09 12.23 -20.50
C ILE A 238 5.82 12.46 -21.81
N LEU A 239 7.12 12.70 -21.76
CA LEU A 239 7.93 13.09 -22.91
C LEU A 239 8.29 11.92 -23.84
N SER A 240 8.30 10.66 -23.34
CA SER A 240 8.74 9.50 -24.10
C SER A 240 8.14 8.20 -23.57
N GLY A 241 8.26 7.14 -24.36
CA GLY A 241 7.77 5.81 -24.01
C GLY A 241 6.35 5.55 -24.56
N PRO A 242 5.74 4.41 -24.19
CA PRO A 242 4.44 4.00 -24.77
C PRO A 242 3.27 4.93 -24.39
N HIS A 243 3.46 5.82 -23.44
CA HIS A 243 2.46 6.79 -22.98
C HIS A 243 2.90 8.24 -23.26
N ALA A 244 3.82 8.47 -24.20
CA ALA A 244 4.24 9.81 -24.55
C ALA A 244 3.05 10.65 -25.05
N GLY A 245 2.95 11.87 -24.51
CA GLY A 245 1.86 12.80 -24.78
C GLY A 245 0.71 12.77 -23.78
N ASP A 246 0.78 11.89 -22.80
CA ASP A 246 -0.25 11.75 -21.75
C ASP A 246 0.05 12.59 -20.52
#